data_dd1cf550318a5841a1d26c26d3b88467
#
_entry.id   dd1cf550318a5841a1d26c26d3b88467
#
_cell.length_a   1.000
_cell.length_b   1.000
_cell.length_c   1.000
_cell.angle_alpha   90.00
_cell.angle_beta   90.00
_cell.angle_gamma   90.00
#
_symmetry.space_group_name_H-M   'P 1'
#
loop_
_entity.id
_entity.type
_entity.pdbx_description
1 polymer ?
#
loop_
_entity_poly.entity_id
_entity_poly.type
_entity_poly.pdbx_seq_one_letter_code
_entity_poly.pdbx_strand_id
1 'polypeptide(L)'
;MTGPDPMMGLDRRSRLLLGFCAAAVAFAAIDTYVVVLALPEMMAAVDIPVDELQRAAPIVSGFLLGYVAMLPLIGRIADLRGQVPVLAASLAVFAVGSLLTAISYDLTTMVIGRFLQGAGGGGLVPATMALVAALYPVERRGLPLGIVSGVQEIGSVLGPLFGALVLSFGTWRTIFAINLAVGVLLVVAVRILWRQPIPHPGVAEAAKRRTDLLGWVAAVVLLAAGFLVFLQPAELKRDLTWGQLFIPYVDGGSRWVTPVGVIAVGAAVILALRCVFARHPLVDVRGWFRSAQEADLVGATLLAVALGGIVLAFASADPEVAVFNPKGGWFLLGAGLAAAAFVVHLVRADAPIIPRAAMAAVPAWGSLLVSFLVGWALIAALVDIPLFARTTTHRDSQLGAALVLLRFLAALPVGAVVGGYLVRRLPAGVITAVGMLLAAGGFFWMAQWDATSLDGFASNVPLIVGGLGFGLALAPVNAAILSTTTHDTHGLASALVVVARMVGMLVGISVLTTWGLHQLHREHERNPDLGLVDLAIVQEQSVFTGAAVAAVLAAALALVLFRRAPTRGLDTAEVLRTGG
;
A
#
# COMPACT_ATOMS: atom_id res chain seq x y z
N MET A 1 38.07 -13.26 13.84
CA MET A 1 38.39 -11.93 13.29
C MET A 1 37.05 -11.28 12.98
N THR A 2 36.55 -10.44 13.87
CA THR A 2 35.34 -9.63 13.69
C THR A 2 35.69 -8.57 12.65
N GLY A 3 35.14 -8.69 11.44
CA GLY A 3 35.27 -7.65 10.43
C GLY A 3 34.73 -6.31 10.95
N PRO A 4 35.23 -5.17 10.51
CA PRO A 4 34.77 -3.87 10.99
C PRO A 4 33.27 -3.74 10.74
N ASP A 5 32.55 -3.30 11.77
CA ASP A 5 31.12 -3.04 11.76
C ASP A 5 30.77 -2.17 10.52
N PRO A 6 29.95 -2.64 9.58
CA PRO A 6 29.60 -1.89 8.37
C PRO A 6 28.96 -0.52 8.65
N MET A 7 28.52 -0.29 9.90
CA MET A 7 27.96 0.99 10.36
C MET A 7 29.02 1.98 10.89
N MET A 8 30.30 1.57 11.07
CA MET A 8 31.34 2.44 11.64
C MET A 8 31.81 3.60 10.73
N GLY A 9 31.38 3.65 9.46
CA GLY A 9 31.77 4.72 8.53
C GLY A 9 30.81 5.90 8.44
N LEU A 10 29.60 5.80 9.02
CA LEU A 10 28.61 6.87 8.96
C LEU A 10 28.60 7.70 10.24
N ASP A 11 28.47 9.03 10.07
CA ASP A 11 28.19 9.95 11.16
C ASP A 11 26.90 9.54 11.90
N ARG A 12 26.85 9.76 13.22
CA ARG A 12 25.69 9.45 14.08
C ARG A 12 24.38 9.99 13.51
N ARG A 13 24.42 11.16 12.86
CA ARG A 13 23.25 11.79 12.24
C ARG A 13 22.73 11.01 11.05
N SER A 14 23.59 10.53 10.18
CA SER A 14 23.21 9.72 9.01
C SER A 14 22.60 8.39 9.43
N ARG A 15 23.10 7.78 10.50
CA ARG A 15 22.52 6.57 11.10
C ARG A 15 21.12 6.82 11.68
N LEU A 16 20.94 7.94 12.40
CA LEU A 16 19.64 8.33 12.93
C LEU A 16 18.65 8.65 11.80
N LEU A 17 19.08 9.38 10.77
CA LEU A 17 18.26 9.67 9.60
C LEU A 17 17.77 8.39 8.93
N LEU A 18 18.65 7.43 8.69
CA LEU A 18 18.28 6.13 8.11
C LEU A 18 17.32 5.36 9.02
N GLY A 19 17.53 5.40 10.34
CA GLY A 19 16.59 4.79 11.31
C GLY A 19 15.19 5.39 11.23
N PHE A 20 15.07 6.72 11.12
CA PHE A 20 13.77 7.38 10.95
C PHE A 20 13.15 7.08 9.59
N CYS A 21 13.94 6.96 8.53
CA CYS A 21 13.45 6.57 7.21
C CYS A 21 12.92 5.11 7.22
N ALA A 22 13.66 4.20 7.85
CA ALA A 22 13.20 2.82 8.04
C ALA A 22 11.90 2.74 8.87
N ALA A 23 11.81 3.54 9.94
CA ALA A 23 10.57 3.65 10.73
C ALA A 23 9.40 4.19 9.89
N ALA A 24 9.64 5.16 8.99
CA ALA A 24 8.63 5.67 8.08
C ALA A 24 8.12 4.58 7.11
N VAL A 25 9.02 3.76 6.58
CA VAL A 25 8.67 2.61 5.73
C VAL A 25 7.86 1.58 6.51
N ALA A 26 8.27 1.25 7.75
CA ALA A 26 7.51 0.34 8.61
C ALA A 26 6.09 0.85 8.85
N PHE A 27 5.94 2.13 9.16
CA PHE A 27 4.64 2.73 9.45
C PHE A 27 3.72 2.74 8.23
N ALA A 28 4.24 3.03 7.03
CA ALA A 28 3.47 2.93 5.79
C ALA A 28 3.04 1.49 5.49
N ALA A 29 3.90 0.51 5.78
CA ALA A 29 3.59 -0.90 5.62
C ALA A 29 2.52 -1.37 6.63
N ILE A 30 2.59 -0.93 7.89
CA ILE A 30 1.54 -1.15 8.90
C ILE A 30 0.20 -0.61 8.40
N ASP A 31 0.17 0.63 7.87
CA ASP A 31 -1.07 1.28 7.42
C ASP A 31 -1.73 0.56 6.24
N THR A 32 -0.96 -0.12 5.41
CA THR A 32 -1.50 -0.87 4.27
C THR A 32 -2.50 -1.94 4.70
N TYR A 33 -2.26 -2.61 5.82
CA TYR A 33 -3.05 -3.76 6.26
C TYR A 33 -3.94 -3.50 7.48
N VAL A 34 -3.69 -2.41 8.22
CA VAL A 34 -4.45 -2.05 9.42
C VAL A 34 -5.94 -1.82 9.12
N VAL A 35 -6.23 -1.28 7.95
CA VAL A 35 -7.59 -0.91 7.52
C VAL A 35 -8.51 -2.11 7.34
N VAL A 36 -7.96 -3.28 7.04
CA VAL A 36 -8.78 -4.50 6.86
C VAL A 36 -9.63 -4.78 8.12
N LEU A 37 -9.04 -4.62 9.31
CA LEU A 37 -9.75 -4.82 10.58
C LEU A 37 -10.64 -3.63 10.96
N ALA A 38 -10.29 -2.42 10.54
CA ALA A 38 -11.06 -1.21 10.82
C ALA A 38 -12.24 -1.01 9.84
N LEU A 39 -12.27 -1.75 8.73
CA LEU A 39 -13.21 -1.54 7.63
C LEU A 39 -14.68 -1.54 8.07
N PRO A 40 -15.17 -2.48 8.90
CA PRO A 40 -16.56 -2.47 9.35
C PRO A 40 -16.95 -1.20 10.13
N GLU A 41 -16.07 -0.69 11.00
CA GLU A 41 -16.31 0.56 11.72
C GLU A 41 -16.27 1.78 10.79
N MET A 42 -15.38 1.76 9.79
CA MET A 42 -15.27 2.82 8.76
C MET A 42 -16.53 2.86 7.90
N MET A 43 -17.09 1.70 7.53
CA MET A 43 -18.35 1.58 6.79
C MET A 43 -19.52 2.18 7.59
N ALA A 44 -19.65 1.79 8.85
CA ALA A 44 -20.69 2.34 9.72
C ALA A 44 -20.60 3.86 9.88
N ALA A 45 -19.39 4.43 9.86
CA ALA A 45 -19.18 5.88 9.99
C ALA A 45 -19.58 6.68 8.73
N VAL A 46 -19.80 6.04 7.59
CA VAL A 46 -20.22 6.66 6.32
C VAL A 46 -21.54 6.07 5.81
N ASP A 47 -22.33 5.51 6.72
CA ASP A 47 -23.67 4.96 6.47
C ASP A 47 -23.70 3.87 5.37
N ILE A 48 -22.67 3.00 5.35
CA ILE A 48 -22.62 1.81 4.50
C ILE A 48 -22.94 0.59 5.37
N PRO A 49 -24.02 -0.15 5.06
CA PRO A 49 -24.34 -1.41 5.72
C PRO A 49 -23.24 -2.46 5.54
N VAL A 50 -23.09 -3.37 6.50
CA VAL A 50 -22.02 -4.39 6.49
C VAL A 50 -22.19 -5.40 5.34
N ASP A 51 -23.41 -5.61 4.91
CA ASP A 51 -23.78 -6.44 3.75
C ASP A 51 -23.43 -5.78 2.39
N GLU A 52 -23.22 -4.47 2.35
CA GLU A 52 -22.78 -3.73 1.15
C GLU A 52 -21.26 -3.49 1.11
N LEU A 53 -20.47 -4.51 1.43
CA LEU A 53 -18.99 -4.41 1.51
C LEU A 53 -18.35 -3.87 0.22
N GLN A 54 -18.94 -4.14 -0.95
CA GLN A 54 -18.50 -3.63 -2.25
C GLN A 54 -18.51 -2.09 -2.34
N ARG A 55 -19.43 -1.42 -1.64
CA ARG A 55 -19.44 0.06 -1.59
C ARG A 55 -18.29 0.63 -0.76
N ALA A 56 -17.73 -0.16 0.15
CA ALA A 56 -16.58 0.20 0.97
C ALA A 56 -15.24 -0.13 0.31
N ALA A 57 -15.22 -0.95 -0.75
CA ALA A 57 -14.00 -1.32 -1.46
C ALA A 57 -13.11 -0.12 -1.85
N PRO A 58 -13.64 1.06 -2.25
CA PRO A 58 -12.83 2.25 -2.51
C PRO A 58 -11.99 2.74 -1.32
N ILE A 59 -12.36 2.42 -0.09
CA ILE A 59 -11.59 2.78 1.12
C ILE A 59 -10.23 2.06 1.12
N VAL A 60 -10.21 0.80 0.75
CA VAL A 60 -8.98 -0.01 0.64
C VAL A 60 -8.27 0.26 -0.68
N SER A 61 -9.01 0.19 -1.79
CA SER A 61 -8.45 0.35 -3.13
C SER A 61 -7.93 1.76 -3.41
N GLY A 62 -8.52 2.78 -2.80
CA GLY A 62 -8.04 4.16 -2.89
C GLY A 62 -6.60 4.31 -2.41
N PHE A 63 -6.26 3.71 -1.27
CA PHE A 63 -4.88 3.68 -0.76
C PHE A 63 -3.95 2.95 -1.73
N LEU A 64 -4.33 1.74 -2.14
CA LEU A 64 -3.50 0.92 -3.03
C LEU A 64 -3.29 1.58 -4.39
N LEU A 65 -4.32 2.25 -4.92
CA LEU A 65 -4.21 3.02 -6.16
C LEU A 65 -3.23 4.18 -6.02
N GLY A 66 -3.33 4.98 -4.95
CA GLY A 66 -2.39 6.06 -4.67
C GLY A 66 -0.95 5.54 -4.53
N TYR A 67 -0.77 4.45 -3.80
CA TYR A 67 0.53 3.81 -3.58
C TYR A 67 1.16 3.34 -4.90
N VAL A 68 0.40 2.58 -5.69
CA VAL A 68 0.87 2.00 -6.96
C VAL A 68 1.15 3.08 -8.01
N ALA A 69 0.31 4.12 -8.10
CA ALA A 69 0.47 5.20 -9.06
C ALA A 69 1.75 6.02 -8.82
N MET A 70 2.09 6.23 -7.54
CA MET A 70 3.22 7.10 -7.18
C MET A 70 4.57 6.37 -7.09
N LEU A 71 4.56 5.06 -6.84
CA LEU A 71 5.77 4.29 -6.55
C LEU A 71 6.85 4.39 -7.65
N PRO A 72 6.56 4.20 -8.95
CA PRO A 72 7.56 4.34 -10.01
C PRO A 72 8.01 5.80 -10.21
N LEU A 73 7.07 6.74 -10.13
CA LEU A 73 7.33 8.17 -10.37
C LEU A 73 8.22 8.79 -9.28
N ILE A 74 7.96 8.45 -8.03
CA ILE A 74 8.70 9.00 -6.88
C ILE A 74 10.15 8.57 -6.87
N GLY A 75 10.46 7.34 -7.28
CA GLY A 75 11.84 6.89 -7.42
C GLY A 75 12.64 7.82 -8.34
N ARG A 76 12.10 8.12 -9.52
CA ARG A 76 12.74 9.01 -10.50
C ARG A 76 12.82 10.47 -10.01
N ILE A 77 11.77 10.97 -9.35
CA ILE A 77 11.79 12.32 -8.76
C ILE A 77 12.84 12.41 -7.64
N ALA A 78 13.05 11.33 -6.87
CA ALA A 78 14.07 11.30 -5.82
C ALA A 78 15.50 11.43 -6.38
N ASP A 79 15.74 10.88 -7.58
CA ASP A 79 17.01 11.06 -8.28
C ASP A 79 17.23 12.51 -8.75
N LEU A 80 16.15 13.19 -9.19
CA LEU A 80 16.20 14.57 -9.71
C LEU A 80 16.26 15.64 -8.61
N ARG A 81 15.50 15.47 -7.53
CA ARG A 81 15.35 16.48 -6.46
C ARG A 81 16.11 16.17 -5.18
N GLY A 82 16.70 14.99 -5.11
CA GLY A 82 17.33 14.46 -3.91
C GLY A 82 16.34 13.68 -3.04
N GLN A 83 16.84 12.67 -2.38
CA GLN A 83 16.09 11.65 -1.67
C GLN A 83 15.34 12.21 -0.45
N VAL A 84 16.04 13.06 0.35
CA VAL A 84 15.47 13.57 1.62
C VAL A 84 14.34 14.57 1.43
N PRO A 85 14.40 15.55 0.49
CA PRO A 85 13.26 16.39 0.15
C PRO A 85 12.04 15.60 -0.30
N VAL A 86 12.25 14.56 -1.12
CA VAL A 86 11.17 13.70 -1.64
C VAL A 86 10.57 12.86 -0.51
N LEU A 87 11.40 12.27 0.35
CA LEU A 87 10.94 11.54 1.54
C LEU A 87 10.10 12.44 2.47
N ALA A 88 10.58 13.66 2.75
CA ALA A 88 9.84 14.61 3.59
C ALA A 88 8.50 15.04 2.96
N ALA A 89 8.45 15.20 1.64
CA ALA A 89 7.22 15.49 0.92
C ALA A 89 6.25 14.30 0.96
N SER A 90 6.73 13.09 0.74
CA SER A 90 5.95 11.84 0.82
C SER A 90 5.34 11.65 2.22
N LEU A 91 6.14 11.85 3.28
CA LEU A 91 5.64 11.83 4.67
C LEU A 91 4.59 12.91 4.93
N ALA A 92 4.77 14.12 4.39
CA ALA A 92 3.79 15.20 4.55
C ALA A 92 2.47 14.88 3.85
N VAL A 93 2.52 14.32 2.62
CA VAL A 93 1.32 13.86 1.90
C VAL A 93 0.63 12.72 2.65
N PHE A 94 1.39 11.76 3.17
CA PHE A 94 0.87 10.67 4.01
C PHE A 94 0.16 11.22 5.27
N ALA A 95 0.77 12.19 5.97
CA ALA A 95 0.20 12.81 7.16
C ALA A 95 -1.09 13.59 6.83
N VAL A 96 -1.14 14.34 5.72
CA VAL A 96 -2.34 15.03 5.24
C VAL A 96 -3.44 14.02 4.90
N GLY A 97 -3.12 12.93 4.20
CA GLY A 97 -4.06 11.85 3.91
C GLY A 97 -4.61 11.21 5.19
N SER A 98 -3.75 10.98 6.18
CA SER A 98 -4.15 10.45 7.50
C SER A 98 -5.09 11.42 8.24
N LEU A 99 -4.80 12.73 8.20
CA LEU A 99 -5.69 13.74 8.76
C LEU A 99 -7.07 13.72 8.09
N LEU A 100 -7.12 13.77 6.74
CA LEU A 100 -8.38 13.76 6.00
C LEU A 100 -9.18 12.49 6.26
N THR A 101 -8.53 11.33 6.35
CA THR A 101 -9.20 10.08 6.69
C THR A 101 -9.74 10.13 8.13
N ALA A 102 -8.95 10.56 9.12
CA ALA A 102 -9.36 10.63 10.52
C ALA A 102 -10.59 11.52 10.74
N ILE A 103 -10.69 12.64 10.02
CA ILE A 103 -11.79 13.61 10.17
C ILE A 103 -12.93 13.41 9.16
N SER A 104 -12.85 12.40 8.28
CA SER A 104 -13.86 12.15 7.26
C SER A 104 -15.25 11.87 7.87
N TYR A 105 -16.28 12.38 7.22
CA TYR A 105 -17.69 12.21 7.57
C TYR A 105 -18.52 11.65 6.41
N ASP A 106 -17.91 11.42 5.27
CA ASP A 106 -18.48 10.84 4.06
C ASP A 106 -17.46 9.97 3.33
N LEU A 107 -17.96 9.09 2.47
CA LEU A 107 -17.14 8.14 1.72
C LEU A 107 -16.13 8.85 0.80
N THR A 108 -16.53 9.92 0.14
CA THR A 108 -15.67 10.64 -0.82
C THR A 108 -14.44 11.22 -0.14
N THR A 109 -14.64 11.92 0.99
CA THR A 109 -13.54 12.48 1.79
C THR A 109 -12.63 11.39 2.31
N MET A 110 -13.20 10.26 2.77
CA MET A 110 -12.44 9.11 3.26
C MET A 110 -11.57 8.52 2.16
N VAL A 111 -12.12 8.28 0.97
CA VAL A 111 -11.40 7.75 -0.19
C VAL A 111 -10.30 8.69 -0.67
N ILE A 112 -10.55 10.01 -0.72
CA ILE A 112 -9.52 11.01 -1.04
C ILE A 112 -8.38 10.96 0.00
N GLY A 113 -8.73 10.90 1.29
CA GLY A 113 -7.75 10.77 2.36
C GLY A 113 -6.89 9.51 2.19
N ARG A 114 -7.52 8.37 1.92
CA ARG A 114 -6.84 7.09 1.65
C ARG A 114 -5.95 7.15 0.41
N PHE A 115 -6.42 7.76 -0.69
CA PHE A 115 -5.61 7.94 -1.89
C PHE A 115 -4.34 8.77 -1.61
N LEU A 116 -4.47 9.90 -0.90
CA LEU A 116 -3.32 10.73 -0.52
C LEU A 116 -2.37 9.97 0.43
N GLN A 117 -2.90 9.22 1.39
CA GLN A 117 -2.11 8.35 2.25
C GLN A 117 -1.31 7.34 1.44
N GLY A 118 -1.96 6.65 0.49
CA GLY A 118 -1.30 5.73 -0.42
C GLY A 118 -0.23 6.40 -1.27
N ALA A 119 -0.53 7.56 -1.86
CA ALA A 119 0.41 8.34 -2.67
C ALA A 119 1.65 8.75 -1.87
N GLY A 120 1.48 9.16 -0.61
CA GLY A 120 2.57 9.44 0.31
C GLY A 120 3.36 8.17 0.66
N GLY A 121 2.67 7.11 1.08
CA GLY A 121 3.25 5.82 1.46
C GLY A 121 4.09 5.19 0.34
N GLY A 122 3.57 5.19 -0.89
CA GLY A 122 4.27 4.69 -2.08
C GLY A 122 5.58 5.41 -2.40
N GLY A 123 5.74 6.65 -1.91
CA GLY A 123 7.00 7.39 -2.07
C GLY A 123 8.06 7.07 -1.03
N LEU A 124 7.71 6.49 0.11
CA LEU A 124 8.64 6.30 1.23
C LEU A 124 9.69 5.22 0.95
N VAL A 125 9.29 4.10 0.38
CA VAL A 125 10.18 2.97 0.10
C VAL A 125 11.25 3.36 -0.93
N PRO A 126 10.91 3.82 -2.15
CA PRO A 126 11.93 4.16 -3.14
C PRO A 126 12.82 5.32 -2.71
N ALA A 127 12.28 6.35 -2.03
CA ALA A 127 13.07 7.46 -1.54
C ALA A 127 14.06 7.01 -0.44
N THR A 128 13.66 6.09 0.44
CA THR A 128 14.55 5.52 1.48
C THR A 128 15.63 4.64 0.86
N MET A 129 15.28 3.80 -0.11
CA MET A 129 16.28 2.96 -0.81
C MET A 129 17.29 3.80 -1.60
N ALA A 130 16.84 4.86 -2.28
CA ALA A 130 17.69 5.82 -2.94
C ALA A 130 18.61 6.56 -1.95
N LEU A 131 18.12 6.90 -0.75
CA LEU A 131 18.93 7.48 0.32
C LEU A 131 20.03 6.52 0.79
N VAL A 132 19.72 5.24 0.97
CA VAL A 132 20.72 4.20 1.28
C VAL A 132 21.78 4.15 0.18
N ALA A 133 21.35 4.17 -1.09
CA ALA A 133 22.26 4.16 -2.22
C ALA A 133 23.18 5.40 -2.28
N ALA A 134 22.72 6.55 -1.78
CA ALA A 134 23.52 7.78 -1.70
C ALA A 134 24.48 7.79 -0.51
N LEU A 135 24.11 7.17 0.62
CA LEU A 135 24.90 7.18 1.85
C LEU A 135 25.97 6.09 1.90
N TYR A 136 25.79 4.99 1.18
CA TYR A 136 26.71 3.84 1.23
C TYR A 136 27.36 3.56 -0.11
N PRO A 137 28.66 3.18 -0.14
CA PRO A 137 29.31 2.68 -1.35
C PRO A 137 28.67 1.36 -1.79
N VAL A 138 28.75 1.04 -3.08
CA VAL A 138 28.06 -0.11 -3.72
C VAL A 138 28.28 -1.42 -2.94
N GLU A 139 29.51 -1.65 -2.48
CA GLU A 139 29.94 -2.86 -1.78
C GLU A 139 29.32 -3.02 -0.38
N ARG A 140 28.80 -1.93 0.20
CA ARG A 140 28.26 -1.88 1.57
C ARG A 140 26.77 -1.57 1.65
N ARG A 141 26.09 -1.35 0.53
CA ARG A 141 24.65 -1.02 0.48
C ARG A 141 23.75 -2.14 0.96
N GLY A 142 24.26 -3.33 0.89
CA GLY A 142 23.51 -4.54 1.07
C GLY A 142 22.78 -4.70 2.37
N LEU A 143 23.49 -4.60 3.47
CA LEU A 143 22.88 -4.73 4.80
C LEU A 143 21.85 -3.63 5.07
N PRO A 144 22.10 -2.32 4.81
CA PRO A 144 21.11 -1.28 5.00
C PRO A 144 19.85 -1.45 4.15
N LEU A 145 19.96 -1.85 2.88
CA LEU A 145 18.81 -2.17 2.02
C LEU A 145 18.00 -3.35 2.59
N GLY A 146 18.70 -4.40 3.04
CA GLY A 146 18.05 -5.55 3.68
C GLY A 146 17.32 -5.18 4.97
N ILE A 147 17.84 -4.24 5.76
CA ILE A 147 17.16 -3.73 6.96
C ILE A 147 15.88 -3.00 6.57
N VAL A 148 15.92 -2.12 5.55
CA VAL A 148 14.72 -1.38 5.09
C VAL A 148 13.65 -2.32 4.60
N SER A 149 14.02 -3.31 3.76
CA SER A 149 13.07 -4.32 3.27
C SER A 149 12.53 -5.21 4.40
N GLY A 150 13.40 -5.66 5.30
CA GLY A 150 12.96 -6.47 6.46
C GLY A 150 12.01 -5.72 7.39
N VAL A 151 12.26 -4.43 7.61
CA VAL A 151 11.38 -3.57 8.41
C VAL A 151 10.03 -3.36 7.71
N GLN A 152 9.99 -3.25 6.38
CA GLN A 152 8.76 -3.19 5.60
C GLN A 152 7.92 -4.47 5.77
N GLU A 153 8.52 -5.65 5.63
CA GLU A 153 7.82 -6.92 5.81
C GLU A 153 7.32 -7.12 7.24
N ILE A 154 8.13 -6.78 8.25
CA ILE A 154 7.70 -6.76 9.65
C ILE A 154 6.52 -5.80 9.85
N GLY A 155 6.56 -4.62 9.23
CA GLY A 155 5.46 -3.66 9.26
C GLY A 155 4.17 -4.25 8.70
N SER A 156 4.25 -4.93 7.57
CA SER A 156 3.09 -5.59 6.94
C SER A 156 2.47 -6.66 7.86
N VAL A 157 3.30 -7.45 8.54
CA VAL A 157 2.86 -8.47 9.52
C VAL A 157 2.24 -7.82 10.75
N LEU A 158 2.82 -6.72 11.24
CA LEU A 158 2.34 -6.03 12.43
C LEU A 158 1.08 -5.18 12.18
N GLY A 159 0.74 -4.87 10.92
CA GLY A 159 -0.41 -4.03 10.56
C GLY A 159 -1.72 -4.48 11.19
N PRO A 160 -2.19 -5.71 10.96
CA PRO A 160 -3.41 -6.21 11.58
C PRO A 160 -3.36 -6.25 13.10
N LEU A 161 -2.22 -6.62 13.69
CA LEU A 161 -2.04 -6.64 15.15
C LEU A 161 -2.12 -5.22 15.75
N PHE A 162 -1.47 -4.25 15.11
CA PHE A 162 -1.55 -2.84 15.49
C PHE A 162 -2.99 -2.32 15.39
N GLY A 163 -3.71 -2.66 14.30
CA GLY A 163 -5.12 -2.31 14.14
C GLY A 163 -5.99 -2.87 15.26
N ALA A 164 -5.88 -4.17 15.55
CA ALA A 164 -6.62 -4.82 16.62
C ALA A 164 -6.32 -4.21 17.99
N LEU A 165 -5.05 -3.90 18.26
CA LEU A 165 -4.64 -3.27 19.51
C LEU A 165 -5.26 -1.87 19.65
N VAL A 166 -5.19 -1.03 18.62
CA VAL A 166 -5.75 0.33 18.68
C VAL A 166 -7.28 0.28 18.81
N LEU A 167 -7.96 -0.61 18.08
CA LEU A 167 -9.41 -0.77 18.15
C LEU A 167 -9.89 -1.33 19.50
N SER A 168 -9.02 -1.95 20.29
CA SER A 168 -9.38 -2.44 21.63
C SER A 168 -9.56 -1.32 22.68
N PHE A 169 -8.99 -0.14 22.47
CA PHE A 169 -9.10 1.01 23.39
C PHE A 169 -9.55 2.31 22.72
N GLY A 170 -9.72 2.31 21.42
CA GLY A 170 -10.09 3.49 20.63
C GLY A 170 -11.02 3.13 19.48
N THR A 171 -11.17 4.04 18.54
CA THR A 171 -11.95 3.86 17.32
C THR A 171 -11.01 3.79 16.11
N TRP A 172 -11.55 3.45 14.95
CA TRP A 172 -10.81 3.49 13.69
C TRP A 172 -10.13 4.87 13.42
N ARG A 173 -10.74 5.97 13.88
CA ARG A 173 -10.16 7.33 13.76
C ARG A 173 -8.86 7.48 14.54
N THR A 174 -8.71 6.76 15.65
CA THR A 174 -7.49 6.76 16.46
C THR A 174 -6.29 6.22 15.69
N ILE A 175 -6.49 5.22 14.81
CA ILE A 175 -5.45 4.68 13.93
C ILE A 175 -4.86 5.80 13.07
N PHE A 176 -5.73 6.57 12.40
CA PHE A 176 -5.30 7.65 11.51
C PHE A 176 -4.76 8.87 12.25
N ALA A 177 -5.23 9.13 13.46
CA ALA A 177 -4.65 10.16 14.33
C ALA A 177 -3.22 9.80 14.76
N ILE A 178 -2.94 8.53 15.08
CA ILE A 178 -1.59 8.03 15.35
C ILE A 178 -0.72 8.15 14.09
N ASN A 179 -1.23 7.76 12.92
CA ASN A 179 -0.53 7.89 11.65
C ASN A 179 -0.15 9.36 11.34
N LEU A 180 -1.08 10.29 11.59
CA LEU A 180 -0.81 11.73 11.47
C LEU A 180 0.30 12.17 12.43
N ALA A 181 0.20 11.81 13.71
CA ALA A 181 1.18 12.21 14.73
C ALA A 181 2.58 11.67 14.40
N VAL A 182 2.68 10.40 14.03
CA VAL A 182 3.94 9.76 13.62
C VAL A 182 4.46 10.38 12.32
N GLY A 183 3.60 10.60 11.32
CA GLY A 183 3.97 11.25 10.06
C GLY A 183 4.58 12.64 10.28
N VAL A 184 3.93 13.48 11.09
CA VAL A 184 4.45 14.82 11.45
C VAL A 184 5.77 14.71 12.21
N LEU A 185 5.86 13.82 13.22
CA LEU A 185 7.10 13.59 13.98
C LEU A 185 8.25 13.21 13.05
N LEU A 186 8.00 12.30 12.11
CA LEU A 186 9.00 11.84 11.16
C LEU A 186 9.42 12.93 10.17
N VAL A 187 8.48 13.75 9.66
CA VAL A 187 8.82 14.95 8.83
C VAL A 187 9.76 15.88 9.58
N VAL A 188 9.43 16.20 10.84
CA VAL A 188 10.24 17.11 11.67
C VAL A 188 11.61 16.48 11.94
N ALA A 189 11.66 15.20 12.34
CA ALA A 189 12.91 14.50 12.60
C ALA A 189 13.82 14.46 11.37
N VAL A 190 13.28 14.08 10.21
CA VAL A 190 14.02 14.04 8.94
C VAL A 190 14.54 15.44 8.57
N ARG A 191 13.72 16.50 8.72
CA ARG A 191 14.12 17.88 8.44
C ARG A 191 15.21 18.40 9.37
N ILE A 192 15.17 18.08 10.66
CA ILE A 192 16.18 18.50 11.65
C ILE A 192 17.50 17.77 11.41
N LEU A 193 17.45 16.47 11.11
CA LEU A 193 18.65 15.67 10.90
C LEU A 193 19.31 15.93 9.57
N TRP A 194 18.55 16.38 8.57
CA TRP A 194 19.09 16.65 7.25
C TRP A 194 19.87 17.97 7.22
N ARG A 195 21.18 17.87 7.05
CA ARG A 195 22.05 18.99 6.66
C ARG A 195 22.62 18.62 5.29
N GLN A 196 22.38 19.46 4.30
CA GLN A 196 22.88 19.24 2.93
C GLN A 196 24.40 19.00 2.93
N PRO A 197 24.87 17.81 2.52
CA PRO A 197 26.32 17.59 2.35
C PRO A 197 26.79 17.88 0.91
N ILE A 198 25.88 17.97 -0.08
CA ILE A 198 26.25 18.13 -1.49
C ILE A 198 25.27 19.11 -2.16
N PRO A 199 25.76 20.22 -2.75
CA PRO A 199 24.91 21.09 -3.56
C PRO A 199 24.54 20.35 -4.86
N HIS A 200 23.32 19.90 -5.00
CA HIS A 200 22.80 19.56 -6.33
C HIS A 200 22.65 20.86 -7.14
N PRO A 201 22.98 20.86 -8.46
CA PRO A 201 23.05 22.09 -9.27
C PRO A 201 21.76 22.92 -9.36
N GLY A 202 20.62 22.49 -8.82
CA GLY A 202 19.37 23.24 -8.75
C GLY A 202 18.97 23.71 -7.35
N VAL A 203 19.72 23.38 -6.30
CA VAL A 203 19.32 23.62 -4.89
C VAL A 203 20.16 24.74 -4.24
N ALA A 204 21.28 25.15 -4.85
CA ALA A 204 22.19 26.16 -4.29
C ALA A 204 21.54 27.55 -4.07
N GLU A 205 20.46 27.92 -4.78
CA GLU A 205 19.76 29.18 -4.61
C GLU A 205 18.73 29.18 -3.44
N ALA A 206 18.48 28.05 -2.81
CA ALA A 206 17.47 27.93 -1.75
C ALA A 206 17.91 28.52 -0.39
N ALA A 207 19.19 28.81 -0.20
CA ALA A 207 19.76 29.20 1.10
C ALA A 207 19.42 30.63 1.57
N LYS A 208 18.76 31.45 0.74
CA LYS A 208 18.33 32.82 1.09
C LYS A 208 16.83 33.03 0.87
N ARG A 209 15.98 32.03 1.13
CA ARG A 209 14.52 32.17 0.97
C ARG A 209 13.94 33.08 2.07
N ARG A 210 13.41 34.23 1.69
CA ARG A 210 12.47 34.99 2.54
C ARG A 210 11.27 34.10 2.82
N THR A 211 10.88 34.03 4.11
CA THR A 211 9.71 33.25 4.54
C THR A 211 8.43 33.76 3.87
N ASP A 212 7.64 32.88 3.28
CA ASP A 212 6.31 33.22 2.72
C ASP A 212 5.30 33.39 3.86
N LEU A 213 5.31 34.55 4.52
CA LEU A 213 4.43 34.84 5.64
C LEU A 213 2.95 34.67 5.27
N LEU A 214 2.54 35.16 4.08
CA LEU A 214 1.16 35.04 3.62
C LEU A 214 0.76 33.60 3.34
N GLY A 215 1.67 32.79 2.77
CA GLY A 215 1.46 31.36 2.60
C GLY A 215 1.32 30.62 3.94
N TRP A 216 2.12 30.98 4.93
CA TRP A 216 1.98 30.43 6.28
C TRP A 216 0.66 30.80 6.95
N VAL A 217 0.25 32.08 6.87
CA VAL A 217 -1.04 32.52 7.39
C VAL A 217 -2.19 31.79 6.71
N ALA A 218 -2.18 31.68 5.38
CA ALA A 218 -3.19 30.92 4.64
C ALA A 218 -3.22 29.44 5.05
N ALA A 219 -2.05 28.80 5.26
CA ALA A 219 -1.97 27.42 5.72
C ALA A 219 -2.55 27.24 7.14
N VAL A 220 -2.24 28.13 8.06
CA VAL A 220 -2.77 28.08 9.43
C VAL A 220 -4.28 28.31 9.43
N VAL A 221 -4.77 29.29 8.69
CA VAL A 221 -6.22 29.55 8.54
C VAL A 221 -6.93 28.37 7.92
N LEU A 222 -6.36 27.77 6.86
CA LEU A 222 -6.91 26.56 6.22
C LEU A 222 -7.00 25.40 7.21
N LEU A 223 -5.94 25.16 7.99
CA LEU A 223 -5.93 24.09 8.99
C LEU A 223 -6.96 24.33 10.10
N ALA A 224 -7.03 25.55 10.63
CA ALA A 224 -7.97 25.89 11.70
C ALA A 224 -9.43 25.85 11.21
N ALA A 225 -9.74 26.53 10.09
CA ALA A 225 -11.09 26.54 9.54
C ALA A 225 -11.51 25.17 9.01
N GLY A 226 -10.60 24.43 8.34
CA GLY A 226 -10.84 23.06 7.91
C GLY A 226 -11.15 22.14 9.08
N PHE A 227 -10.38 22.20 10.15
CA PHE A 227 -10.62 21.44 11.36
C PHE A 227 -12.03 21.71 11.94
N LEU A 228 -12.46 22.99 11.97
CA LEU A 228 -13.79 23.36 12.42
C LEU A 228 -14.90 22.84 11.50
N VAL A 229 -14.71 22.88 10.17
CA VAL A 229 -15.66 22.34 9.19
C VAL A 229 -15.88 20.83 9.38
N PHE A 230 -14.81 20.10 9.64
CA PHE A 230 -14.88 18.66 9.80
C PHE A 230 -15.42 18.22 11.16
N LEU A 231 -14.90 18.75 12.25
CA LEU A 231 -15.25 18.31 13.61
C LEU A 231 -16.55 18.90 14.12
N GLN A 232 -16.90 20.14 13.70
CA GLN A 232 -18.09 20.84 14.16
C GLN A 232 -18.32 20.67 15.69
N PRO A 233 -17.43 21.17 16.55
CA PRO A 233 -17.50 20.95 18.01
C PRO A 233 -18.87 21.35 18.55
N ALA A 234 -19.51 20.46 19.31
CA ALA A 234 -20.88 20.66 19.78
C ALA A 234 -21.01 21.89 20.70
N GLU A 235 -19.96 22.22 21.45
CA GLU A 235 -19.89 23.39 22.32
C GLU A 235 -19.96 24.69 21.51
N LEU A 236 -19.17 24.80 20.43
CA LEU A 236 -19.19 25.97 19.55
C LEU A 236 -20.48 26.06 18.74
N LYS A 237 -21.05 24.93 18.34
CA LYS A 237 -22.28 24.88 17.56
C LYS A 237 -23.52 25.30 18.35
N ARG A 238 -23.53 25.09 19.67
CA ARG A 238 -24.62 25.49 20.58
C ARG A 238 -24.51 26.93 21.08
N ASP A 239 -23.37 27.57 20.90
CA ASP A 239 -23.18 28.95 21.28
C ASP A 239 -23.94 29.89 20.33
N LEU A 240 -24.63 30.89 20.85
CA LEU A 240 -25.45 31.82 20.07
C LEU A 240 -24.64 32.68 19.08
N THR A 241 -23.38 32.96 19.41
CA THR A 241 -22.49 33.79 18.58
C THR A 241 -21.67 32.93 17.62
N TRP A 242 -20.97 31.93 18.14
CA TRP A 242 -20.09 31.05 17.36
C TRP A 242 -20.85 30.04 16.51
N GLY A 243 -22.07 29.65 16.93
CA GLY A 243 -22.91 28.72 16.21
C GLY A 243 -23.31 29.21 14.80
N GLN A 244 -23.41 30.53 14.62
CA GLN A 244 -23.70 31.14 13.31
C GLN A 244 -22.64 30.81 12.25
N LEU A 245 -21.40 30.55 12.64
CA LEU A 245 -20.32 30.18 11.73
C LEU A 245 -20.52 28.79 11.08
N PHE A 246 -21.41 27.97 11.63
CA PHE A 246 -21.70 26.60 11.14
C PHE A 246 -23.05 26.50 10.42
N ILE A 247 -23.80 27.60 10.28
CA ILE A 247 -25.08 27.63 9.56
C ILE A 247 -24.78 27.79 8.06
N PRO A 248 -25.25 26.88 7.20
CA PRO A 248 -25.09 27.01 5.76
C PRO A 248 -25.85 28.24 5.23
N TYR A 249 -25.29 28.94 4.24
CA TYR A 249 -25.95 30.02 3.56
C TYR A 249 -27.17 29.59 2.72
N VAL A 250 -27.27 28.32 2.39
CA VAL A 250 -28.37 27.71 1.63
C VAL A 250 -28.92 26.56 2.46
N ASP A 251 -30.24 26.52 2.65
CA ASP A 251 -30.90 25.46 3.40
C ASP A 251 -30.60 24.08 2.79
N GLY A 252 -30.17 23.14 3.61
CA GLY A 252 -29.71 21.82 3.16
C GLY A 252 -28.33 21.82 2.51
N GLY A 253 -27.61 22.93 2.52
CA GLY A 253 -26.27 23.06 1.95
C GLY A 253 -25.21 22.24 2.71
N SER A 254 -24.12 21.91 2.02
CA SER A 254 -22.99 21.20 2.60
C SER A 254 -22.26 22.03 3.67
N ARG A 255 -21.49 21.37 4.53
CA ARG A 255 -20.66 22.03 5.56
C ARG A 255 -19.66 23.05 4.97
N TRP A 256 -19.34 22.94 3.69
CA TRP A 256 -18.43 23.83 2.97
C TRP A 256 -19.09 25.16 2.57
N VAL A 257 -20.41 25.23 2.58
CA VAL A 257 -21.21 26.45 2.26
C VAL A 257 -21.55 27.25 3.52
N THR A 258 -20.90 26.94 4.66
CA THR A 258 -20.98 27.72 5.89
C THR A 258 -19.93 28.85 5.91
N PRO A 259 -20.05 29.88 6.75
CA PRO A 259 -19.00 30.92 6.91
C PRO A 259 -17.61 30.32 7.16
N VAL A 260 -17.49 29.34 8.05
CA VAL A 260 -16.22 28.63 8.30
C VAL A 260 -15.76 27.87 7.05
N GLY A 261 -16.67 27.21 6.32
CA GLY A 261 -16.36 26.51 5.08
C GLY A 261 -15.82 27.45 3.99
N VAL A 262 -16.46 28.60 3.82
CA VAL A 262 -16.00 29.62 2.84
C VAL A 262 -14.62 30.16 3.22
N ILE A 263 -14.35 30.39 4.51
CA ILE A 263 -13.01 30.79 4.98
C ILE A 263 -11.98 29.69 4.67
N ALA A 264 -12.31 28.42 4.90
CA ALA A 264 -11.41 27.32 4.60
C ALA A 264 -11.12 27.20 3.10
N VAL A 265 -12.14 27.28 2.25
CA VAL A 265 -12.00 27.27 0.78
C VAL A 265 -11.20 28.48 0.29
N GLY A 266 -11.49 29.68 0.80
CA GLY A 266 -10.74 30.89 0.48
C GLY A 266 -9.26 30.79 0.85
N ALA A 267 -8.97 30.28 2.06
CA ALA A 267 -7.59 30.04 2.49
C ALA A 267 -6.88 28.98 1.62
N ALA A 268 -7.58 27.90 1.22
CA ALA A 268 -7.06 26.90 0.30
C ALA A 268 -6.73 27.49 -1.08
N VAL A 269 -7.61 28.31 -1.63
CA VAL A 269 -7.39 29.01 -2.91
C VAL A 269 -6.20 29.96 -2.81
N ILE A 270 -6.12 30.78 -1.75
CA ILE A 270 -4.98 31.68 -1.53
C ILE A 270 -3.68 30.89 -1.42
N LEU A 271 -3.65 29.81 -0.64
CA LEU A 271 -2.48 28.96 -0.49
C LEU A 271 -2.07 28.34 -1.84
N ALA A 272 -3.02 27.79 -2.61
CA ALA A 272 -2.77 27.21 -3.92
C ALA A 272 -2.19 28.25 -4.90
N LEU A 273 -2.79 29.44 -4.97
CA LEU A 273 -2.26 30.54 -5.79
C LEU A 273 -0.86 30.96 -5.34
N ARG A 274 -0.60 31.03 -4.04
CA ARG A 274 0.75 31.31 -3.51
C ARG A 274 1.75 30.23 -3.89
N CYS A 275 1.39 28.96 -3.75
CA CYS A 275 2.26 27.84 -4.12
C CYS A 275 2.59 27.79 -5.62
N VAL A 276 1.67 28.29 -6.47
CA VAL A 276 1.88 28.33 -7.92
C VAL A 276 2.56 29.63 -8.37
N PHE A 277 2.16 30.81 -7.87
CA PHE A 277 2.55 32.10 -8.46
C PHE A 277 3.57 32.89 -7.64
N ALA A 278 3.80 32.55 -6.36
CA ALA A 278 4.73 33.33 -5.54
C ALA A 278 6.19 33.10 -5.97
N ARG A 279 7.02 34.15 -5.81
CA ARG A 279 8.47 34.05 -6.04
C ARG A 279 9.16 33.14 -5.03
N HIS A 280 8.65 33.09 -3.79
CA HIS A 280 9.16 32.25 -2.69
C HIS A 280 7.98 31.48 -2.08
N PRO A 281 7.46 30.45 -2.75
CA PRO A 281 6.30 29.74 -2.27
C PRO A 281 6.64 28.84 -1.06
N LEU A 282 5.63 28.59 -0.21
CA LEU A 282 5.75 27.62 0.88
C LEU A 282 6.09 26.21 0.35
N VAL A 283 5.41 25.82 -0.73
CA VAL A 283 5.67 24.61 -1.50
C VAL A 283 5.91 24.98 -2.95
N ASP A 284 7.04 24.60 -3.52
CA ASP A 284 7.42 24.87 -4.92
C ASP A 284 6.70 23.91 -5.88
N VAL A 285 5.38 24.11 -6.05
CA VAL A 285 4.55 23.25 -6.91
C VAL A 285 5.05 23.23 -8.37
N ARG A 286 5.49 24.39 -8.90
CA ARG A 286 6.02 24.45 -10.28
C ARG A 286 7.27 23.63 -10.46
N GLY A 287 8.21 23.69 -9.50
CA GLY A 287 9.41 22.89 -9.56
C GLY A 287 9.10 21.39 -9.40
N TRP A 288 8.15 21.03 -8.53
CA TRP A 288 7.71 19.63 -8.40
C TRP A 288 7.08 19.11 -9.70
N PHE A 289 6.22 19.93 -10.33
CA PHE A 289 5.60 19.56 -11.61
C PHE A 289 6.64 19.40 -12.73
N ARG A 290 7.64 20.30 -12.80
CA ARG A 290 8.75 20.18 -13.76
C ARG A 290 9.54 18.89 -13.53
N SER A 291 9.88 18.58 -12.28
CA SER A 291 10.56 17.31 -11.96
C SER A 291 9.73 16.08 -12.30
N ALA A 292 8.41 16.14 -12.12
CA ALA A 292 7.52 15.07 -12.54
C ALA A 292 7.47 14.91 -14.07
N GLN A 293 7.50 16.01 -14.82
CA GLN A 293 7.60 15.95 -16.28
C GLN A 293 8.93 15.35 -16.74
N GLU A 294 10.05 15.73 -16.12
CA GLU A 294 11.37 15.16 -16.38
C GLU A 294 11.48 13.69 -15.98
N ALA A 295 10.65 13.25 -15.01
CA ALA A 295 10.55 11.87 -14.54
C ALA A 295 9.59 10.99 -15.36
N ASP A 296 9.12 11.45 -16.52
CA ASP A 296 8.11 10.80 -17.36
C ASP A 296 6.71 10.78 -16.72
N LEU A 297 6.17 11.96 -16.45
CA LEU A 297 4.81 12.13 -15.93
C LEU A 297 3.75 11.49 -16.86
N VAL A 298 3.96 11.50 -18.18
CA VAL A 298 3.04 10.92 -19.15
C VAL A 298 2.96 9.42 -18.98
N GLY A 299 4.11 8.74 -18.92
CA GLY A 299 4.18 7.30 -18.67
C GLY A 299 3.57 6.92 -17.33
N ALA A 300 3.91 7.67 -16.27
CA ALA A 300 3.33 7.46 -14.94
C ALA A 300 1.80 7.62 -14.92
N THR A 301 1.27 8.63 -15.62
CA THR A 301 -0.18 8.86 -15.71
C THR A 301 -0.89 7.76 -16.48
N LEU A 302 -0.34 7.33 -17.61
CA LEU A 302 -0.90 6.23 -18.39
C LEU A 302 -0.92 4.92 -17.59
N LEU A 303 0.16 4.63 -16.87
CA LEU A 303 0.22 3.46 -15.98
C LEU A 303 -0.80 3.58 -14.83
N ALA A 304 -0.91 4.75 -14.20
CA ALA A 304 -1.87 5.00 -13.13
C ALA A 304 -3.33 4.86 -13.62
N VAL A 305 -3.64 5.36 -14.83
CA VAL A 305 -4.98 5.21 -15.45
C VAL A 305 -5.26 3.75 -15.80
N ALA A 306 -4.28 3.02 -16.34
CA ALA A 306 -4.42 1.59 -16.65
C ALA A 306 -4.71 0.78 -15.38
N LEU A 307 -3.92 0.96 -14.34
CA LEU A 307 -4.10 0.28 -13.06
C LEU A 307 -5.39 0.73 -12.34
N GLY A 308 -5.68 2.04 -12.38
CA GLY A 308 -6.89 2.63 -11.80
C GLY A 308 -8.17 2.12 -12.46
N GLY A 309 -8.15 1.94 -13.77
CA GLY A 309 -9.28 1.36 -14.51
C GLY A 309 -9.54 -0.10 -14.11
N ILE A 310 -8.49 -0.90 -13.90
CA ILE A 310 -8.61 -2.26 -13.35
C ILE A 310 -9.22 -2.20 -11.94
N VAL A 311 -8.68 -1.34 -11.07
CA VAL A 311 -9.18 -1.17 -9.70
C VAL A 311 -10.66 -0.80 -9.70
N LEU A 312 -11.07 0.20 -10.51
CA LEU A 312 -12.47 0.65 -10.58
C LEU A 312 -13.40 -0.41 -11.16
N ALA A 313 -12.93 -1.24 -12.09
CA ALA A 313 -13.73 -2.31 -12.68
C ALA A 313 -14.12 -3.37 -11.64
N PHE A 314 -13.20 -3.69 -10.73
CA PHE A 314 -13.39 -4.77 -9.75
C PHE A 314 -13.82 -4.25 -8.37
N ALA A 315 -13.24 -3.16 -7.89
CA ALA A 315 -13.49 -2.65 -6.53
C ALA A 315 -14.89 -2.05 -6.31
N SER A 316 -15.62 -1.74 -7.36
CA SER A 316 -16.98 -1.20 -7.31
C SER A 316 -18.04 -2.16 -7.88
N ALA A 317 -17.71 -3.45 -8.01
CA ALA A 317 -18.64 -4.49 -8.38
C ALA A 317 -19.65 -4.73 -7.26
N ASP A 318 -20.88 -5.06 -7.62
CA ASP A 318 -21.85 -5.61 -6.68
C ASP A 318 -21.73 -7.14 -6.71
N PRO A 319 -21.15 -7.76 -5.66
CA PRO A 319 -20.85 -9.18 -5.67
C PRO A 319 -22.10 -10.07 -5.77
N GLU A 320 -23.27 -9.58 -5.35
CA GLU A 320 -24.53 -10.31 -5.43
C GLU A 320 -25.02 -10.47 -6.87
N VAL A 321 -24.64 -9.53 -7.76
CA VAL A 321 -25.20 -9.46 -9.12
C VAL A 321 -24.17 -9.81 -10.17
N ALA A 322 -22.94 -9.36 -10.05
CA ALA A 322 -21.90 -9.54 -11.07
C ALA A 322 -20.46 -9.40 -10.55
N VAL A 323 -19.53 -10.12 -11.21
CA VAL A 323 -18.06 -10.01 -10.96
C VAL A 323 -17.53 -8.60 -11.27
N PHE A 324 -18.24 -7.83 -12.09
CA PHE A 324 -17.85 -6.50 -12.52
C PHE A 324 -18.93 -5.48 -12.21
N ASN A 325 -18.54 -4.26 -11.91
CA ASN A 325 -19.45 -3.11 -11.94
C ASN A 325 -20.23 -3.09 -13.28
N PRO A 326 -21.50 -2.65 -13.33
CA PRO A 326 -22.23 -2.46 -14.58
C PRO A 326 -21.48 -1.63 -15.63
N LYS A 327 -20.61 -0.71 -15.18
CA LYS A 327 -19.68 0.07 -16.02
C LYS A 327 -18.29 -0.56 -16.12
N GLY A 328 -18.05 -1.73 -15.52
CA GLY A 328 -16.74 -2.37 -15.42
C GLY A 328 -16.10 -2.65 -16.78
N GLY A 329 -16.92 -3.02 -17.78
CA GLY A 329 -16.44 -3.17 -19.15
C GLY A 329 -15.83 -1.89 -19.73
N TRP A 330 -16.40 -0.72 -19.44
CA TRP A 330 -15.85 0.57 -19.86
C TRP A 330 -14.56 0.92 -19.11
N PHE A 331 -14.48 0.62 -17.83
CA PHE A 331 -13.26 0.79 -17.05
C PHE A 331 -12.14 -0.11 -17.55
N LEU A 332 -12.43 -1.38 -17.85
CA LEU A 332 -11.45 -2.31 -18.44
C LEU A 332 -11.04 -1.92 -19.85
N LEU A 333 -11.97 -1.43 -20.68
CA LEU A 333 -11.63 -0.88 -21.98
C LEU A 333 -10.70 0.33 -21.85
N GLY A 334 -11.03 1.28 -20.97
CA GLY A 334 -10.18 2.44 -20.66
C GLY A 334 -8.81 2.02 -20.15
N ALA A 335 -8.75 1.03 -19.25
CA ALA A 335 -7.51 0.45 -18.74
C ALA A 335 -6.67 -0.19 -19.87
N GLY A 336 -7.30 -0.97 -20.75
CA GLY A 336 -6.65 -1.58 -21.90
C GLY A 336 -6.10 -0.54 -22.88
N LEU A 337 -6.87 0.50 -23.18
CA LEU A 337 -6.42 1.61 -24.03
C LEU A 337 -5.25 2.37 -23.40
N ALA A 338 -5.33 2.66 -22.10
CA ALA A 338 -4.25 3.31 -21.36
C ALA A 338 -2.99 2.44 -21.30
N ALA A 339 -3.14 1.12 -21.09
CA ALA A 339 -2.03 0.17 -21.13
C ALA A 339 -1.39 0.10 -22.53
N ALA A 340 -2.19 0.05 -23.59
CA ALA A 340 -1.70 0.09 -24.96
C ALA A 340 -0.96 1.41 -25.25
N ALA A 341 -1.54 2.54 -24.85
CA ALA A 341 -0.91 3.85 -24.98
C ALA A 341 0.41 3.93 -24.17
N PHE A 342 0.44 3.34 -22.96
CA PHE A 342 1.65 3.22 -22.14
C PHE A 342 2.75 2.42 -22.87
N VAL A 343 2.42 1.27 -23.47
CA VAL A 343 3.37 0.48 -24.25
C VAL A 343 3.91 1.26 -25.44
N VAL A 344 3.03 1.96 -26.19
CA VAL A 344 3.44 2.83 -27.30
C VAL A 344 4.33 3.97 -26.80
N HIS A 345 4.00 4.58 -25.65
CA HIS A 345 4.82 5.61 -25.03
C HIS A 345 6.19 5.09 -24.62
N LEU A 346 6.28 3.91 -24.00
CA LEU A 346 7.55 3.27 -23.64
C LEU A 346 8.47 3.06 -24.85
N VAL A 347 7.87 2.76 -26.04
CA VAL A 347 8.65 2.58 -27.27
C VAL A 347 9.12 3.90 -27.86
N ARG A 348 8.38 5.01 -27.67
CA ARG A 348 8.66 6.31 -28.30
C ARG A 348 9.42 7.29 -27.40
N ALA A 349 9.25 7.20 -26.09
CA ALA A 349 9.87 8.13 -25.15
C ALA A 349 11.40 8.00 -25.13
N ASP A 350 12.11 9.13 -25.05
CA ASP A 350 13.57 9.16 -24.96
C ASP A 350 14.08 8.62 -23.61
N ALA A 351 13.36 8.93 -22.53
CA ALA A 351 13.68 8.49 -21.18
C ALA A 351 12.43 7.93 -20.46
N PRO A 352 11.95 6.73 -20.86
CA PRO A 352 10.74 6.15 -20.31
C PRO A 352 10.91 5.78 -18.84
N ILE A 353 9.81 5.83 -18.09
CA ILE A 353 9.78 5.47 -16.65
C ILE A 353 10.26 4.03 -16.42
N ILE A 354 9.96 3.13 -17.34
CA ILE A 354 10.47 1.74 -17.35
C ILE A 354 11.44 1.60 -18.53
N PRO A 355 12.76 1.40 -18.28
CA PRO A 355 13.72 1.17 -19.35
C PRO A 355 13.36 -0.07 -20.18
N ARG A 356 13.40 0.03 -21.49
CA ARG A 356 13.01 -1.06 -22.42
C ARG A 356 13.76 -2.35 -22.15
N ALA A 357 15.04 -2.26 -21.84
CA ALA A 357 15.88 -3.41 -21.53
C ALA A 357 15.46 -4.16 -20.27
N ALA A 358 14.82 -3.47 -19.31
CA ALA A 358 14.44 -4.07 -18.03
C ALA A 358 13.33 -5.13 -18.15
N MET A 359 12.46 -5.03 -19.17
CA MET A 359 11.34 -5.97 -19.40
C MET A 359 11.52 -6.90 -20.61
N ALA A 360 12.67 -6.90 -21.27
CA ALA A 360 12.90 -7.71 -22.45
C ALA A 360 13.01 -9.22 -22.15
N ALA A 361 13.49 -9.59 -20.98
CA ALA A 361 13.70 -10.98 -20.60
C ALA A 361 12.40 -11.64 -20.07
N VAL A 362 12.18 -12.91 -20.43
CA VAL A 362 11.00 -13.67 -19.94
C VAL A 362 10.89 -13.70 -18.42
N PRO A 363 11.97 -13.93 -17.62
CA PRO A 363 11.85 -13.90 -16.18
C PRO A 363 11.47 -12.53 -15.61
N ALA A 364 11.77 -11.43 -16.30
CA ALA A 364 11.43 -10.08 -15.83
C ALA A 364 9.90 -9.87 -15.82
N TRP A 365 9.22 -9.95 -16.96
CA TRP A 365 7.77 -9.82 -16.99
C TRP A 365 7.04 -11.01 -16.35
N GLY A 366 7.66 -12.19 -16.38
CA GLY A 366 7.16 -13.39 -15.70
C GLY A 366 7.08 -13.20 -14.19
N SER A 367 8.05 -12.51 -13.59
CA SER A 367 8.02 -12.16 -12.17
C SER A 367 6.84 -11.26 -11.82
N LEU A 368 6.45 -10.35 -12.70
CA LEU A 368 5.26 -9.51 -12.49
C LEU A 368 3.98 -10.35 -12.50
N LEU A 369 3.85 -11.28 -13.45
CA LEU A 369 2.67 -12.14 -13.56
C LEU A 369 2.56 -13.12 -12.37
N VAL A 370 3.67 -13.73 -11.97
CA VAL A 370 3.71 -14.61 -10.79
C VAL A 370 3.41 -13.81 -9.52
N SER A 371 4.00 -12.61 -9.36
CA SER A 371 3.75 -11.74 -8.21
C SER A 371 2.28 -11.28 -8.14
N PHE A 372 1.64 -11.01 -9.27
CA PHE A 372 0.22 -10.72 -9.35
C PHE A 372 -0.63 -11.87 -8.79
N LEU A 373 -0.35 -13.12 -9.19
CA LEU A 373 -1.07 -14.29 -8.67
C LEU A 373 -0.76 -14.58 -7.19
N VAL A 374 0.47 -14.31 -6.76
CA VAL A 374 0.83 -14.35 -5.33
C VAL A 374 -0.03 -13.35 -4.55
N GLY A 375 -0.16 -12.11 -5.02
CA GLY A 375 -1.03 -11.10 -4.42
C GLY A 375 -2.49 -11.52 -4.40
N TRP A 376 -2.98 -12.06 -5.52
CA TRP A 376 -4.35 -12.57 -5.64
C TRP A 376 -4.68 -13.61 -4.56
N ALA A 377 -3.79 -14.59 -4.35
CA ALA A 377 -4.01 -15.60 -3.32
C ALA A 377 -3.78 -15.06 -1.90
N LEU A 378 -2.81 -14.15 -1.71
CA LEU A 378 -2.46 -13.62 -0.39
C LEU A 378 -3.60 -12.81 0.24
N ILE A 379 -4.38 -12.08 -0.57
CA ILE A 379 -5.47 -11.25 -0.04
C ILE A 379 -6.55 -12.08 0.66
N ALA A 380 -6.82 -13.30 0.19
CA ALA A 380 -7.72 -14.23 0.87
C ALA A 380 -7.25 -14.54 2.29
N ALA A 381 -5.95 -14.74 2.52
CA ALA A 381 -5.46 -14.92 3.89
C ALA A 381 -5.66 -13.66 4.74
N LEU A 382 -5.40 -12.48 4.19
CA LEU A 382 -5.44 -11.22 4.95
C LEU A 382 -6.87 -10.82 5.35
N VAL A 383 -7.85 -11.08 4.51
CA VAL A 383 -9.24 -10.66 4.70
C VAL A 383 -10.08 -11.79 5.29
N ASP A 384 -9.99 -12.99 4.72
CA ASP A 384 -10.95 -14.05 4.99
C ASP A 384 -10.56 -14.89 6.22
N ILE A 385 -9.26 -15.02 6.59
CA ILE A 385 -8.88 -15.69 7.84
C ILE A 385 -9.46 -14.95 9.07
N PRO A 386 -9.27 -13.63 9.26
CA PRO A 386 -9.90 -12.95 10.38
C PRO A 386 -11.42 -12.88 10.27
N LEU A 387 -11.97 -12.83 9.06
CA LEU A 387 -13.42 -12.83 8.85
C LEU A 387 -14.01 -14.18 9.27
N PHE A 388 -13.42 -15.30 8.86
CA PHE A 388 -13.81 -16.64 9.30
C PHE A 388 -13.73 -16.79 10.83
N ALA A 389 -12.66 -16.28 11.46
CA ALA A 389 -12.51 -16.32 12.91
C ALA A 389 -13.60 -15.50 13.63
N ARG A 390 -14.03 -14.36 13.07
CA ARG A 390 -15.11 -13.54 13.62
C ARG A 390 -16.51 -14.13 13.40
N THR A 391 -16.72 -14.85 12.32
CA THR A 391 -18.01 -15.52 12.07
C THR A 391 -18.20 -16.78 12.91
N THR A 392 -17.10 -17.42 13.33
CA THR A 392 -17.11 -18.69 14.09
C THR A 392 -16.75 -18.50 15.56
N THR A 393 -15.49 -18.60 15.91
CA THR A 393 -14.98 -18.78 17.29
C THR A 393 -14.78 -17.45 18.03
N HIS A 394 -14.41 -16.36 17.34
CA HIS A 394 -14.04 -15.06 17.94
C HIS A 394 -15.03 -13.95 17.59
N ARG A 395 -16.35 -14.19 17.74
CA ARG A 395 -17.42 -13.28 17.29
C ARG A 395 -17.31 -11.88 17.90
N ASP A 396 -16.92 -11.78 19.16
CA ASP A 396 -16.88 -10.51 19.91
C ASP A 396 -15.44 -9.98 20.10
N SER A 397 -14.41 -10.64 19.51
CA SER A 397 -13.01 -10.30 19.73
C SER A 397 -12.25 -10.04 18.43
N GLN A 398 -12.07 -8.76 18.09
CA GLN A 398 -11.21 -8.38 16.97
C GLN A 398 -9.75 -8.82 17.20
N LEU A 399 -9.28 -8.73 18.47
CA LEU A 399 -7.94 -9.18 18.83
C LEU A 399 -7.79 -10.70 18.65
N GLY A 400 -8.80 -11.48 19.03
CA GLY A 400 -8.81 -12.94 18.81
C GLY A 400 -8.67 -13.29 17.34
N ALA A 401 -9.45 -12.67 16.47
CA ALA A 401 -9.38 -12.86 15.02
C ALA A 401 -8.01 -12.44 14.43
N ALA A 402 -7.46 -11.31 14.90
CA ALA A 402 -6.13 -10.87 14.48
C ALA A 402 -5.02 -11.84 14.92
N LEU A 403 -5.14 -12.47 16.09
CA LEU A 403 -4.19 -13.48 16.55
C LEU A 403 -4.23 -14.78 15.73
N VAL A 404 -5.38 -15.13 15.14
CA VAL A 404 -5.47 -16.22 14.17
C VAL A 404 -4.68 -15.88 12.91
N LEU A 405 -4.89 -14.70 12.34
CA LEU A 405 -4.14 -14.22 11.18
C LEU A 405 -2.64 -14.09 11.49
N LEU A 406 -2.27 -13.66 12.70
CA LEU A 406 -0.88 -13.52 13.10
C LEU A 406 -0.09 -14.83 12.99
N ARG A 407 -0.71 -15.99 13.23
CA ARG A 407 -0.06 -17.30 13.07
C ARG A 407 0.38 -17.53 11.63
N PHE A 408 -0.45 -17.15 10.66
CA PHE A 408 -0.12 -17.19 9.23
C PHE A 408 1.00 -16.19 8.90
N LEU A 409 0.84 -14.93 9.32
CA LEU A 409 1.78 -13.85 9.02
C LEU A 409 3.15 -14.03 9.68
N ALA A 410 3.22 -14.62 10.88
CA ALA A 410 4.49 -14.89 11.57
C ALA A 410 5.34 -15.96 10.86
N ALA A 411 4.70 -16.87 10.13
CA ALA A 411 5.40 -17.90 9.35
C ALA A 411 6.01 -17.33 8.05
N LEU A 412 5.45 -16.25 7.50
CA LEU A 412 5.87 -15.66 6.23
C LEU A 412 7.33 -15.18 6.21
N PRO A 413 7.83 -14.40 7.19
CA PRO A 413 9.24 -13.99 7.24
C PRO A 413 10.20 -15.19 7.34
N VAL A 414 9.81 -16.24 8.06
CA VAL A 414 10.61 -17.47 8.15
C VAL A 414 10.74 -18.11 6.78
N GLY A 415 9.63 -18.25 6.06
CA GLY A 415 9.63 -18.74 4.67
C GLY A 415 10.49 -17.88 3.76
N ALA A 416 10.42 -16.54 3.88
CA ALA A 416 11.18 -15.60 3.04
C ALA A 416 12.70 -15.74 3.25
N VAL A 417 13.15 -15.88 4.49
CA VAL A 417 14.57 -16.14 4.81
C VAL A 417 15.03 -17.47 4.22
N VAL A 418 14.24 -18.54 4.40
CA VAL A 418 14.55 -19.87 3.83
C VAL A 418 14.59 -19.81 2.31
N GLY A 419 13.61 -19.15 1.66
CA GLY A 419 13.55 -18.98 0.21
C GLY A 419 14.76 -18.22 -0.32
N GLY A 420 15.14 -17.11 0.32
CA GLY A 420 16.33 -16.34 -0.01
C GLY A 420 17.63 -17.14 0.11
N TYR A 421 17.74 -17.99 1.13
CA TYR A 421 18.91 -18.88 1.28
C TYR A 421 18.97 -19.95 0.18
N LEU A 422 17.80 -20.53 -0.17
CA LEU A 422 17.71 -21.60 -1.17
C LEU A 422 18.01 -21.12 -2.59
N VAL A 423 17.77 -19.86 -2.94
CA VAL A 423 18.05 -19.30 -4.29
C VAL A 423 19.50 -19.50 -4.73
N ARG A 424 20.47 -19.59 -3.80
CA ARG A 424 21.86 -19.91 -4.12
C ARG A 424 22.07 -21.31 -4.66
N ARG A 425 21.23 -22.25 -4.24
CA ARG A 425 21.40 -23.68 -4.52
C ARG A 425 20.42 -24.22 -5.54
N LEU A 426 19.19 -23.70 -5.55
CA LEU A 426 18.09 -24.18 -6.37
C LEU A 426 17.59 -23.08 -7.32
N PRO A 427 17.04 -23.44 -8.50
CA PRO A 427 16.41 -22.49 -9.41
C PRO A 427 15.24 -21.75 -8.74
N ALA A 428 15.13 -20.44 -8.95
CA ALA A 428 14.06 -19.61 -8.39
C ALA A 428 12.67 -20.19 -8.71
N GLY A 429 12.46 -20.70 -9.92
CA GLY A 429 11.18 -21.29 -10.33
C GLY A 429 10.74 -22.48 -9.49
N VAL A 430 11.69 -23.34 -9.10
CA VAL A 430 11.39 -24.51 -8.25
C VAL A 430 11.03 -24.08 -6.83
N ILE A 431 11.79 -23.12 -6.26
CA ILE A 431 11.53 -22.64 -4.89
C ILE A 431 10.17 -21.95 -4.82
N THR A 432 9.90 -21.05 -5.80
CA THR A 432 8.59 -20.36 -5.90
C THR A 432 7.46 -21.36 -6.06
N ALA A 433 7.63 -22.38 -6.91
CA ALA A 433 6.59 -23.39 -7.13
C ALA A 433 6.31 -24.20 -5.85
N VAL A 434 7.35 -24.67 -5.16
CA VAL A 434 7.19 -25.37 -3.88
C VAL A 434 6.50 -24.48 -2.85
N GLY A 435 6.92 -23.21 -2.73
CA GLY A 435 6.28 -22.25 -1.84
C GLY A 435 4.79 -22.06 -2.14
N MET A 436 4.45 -21.84 -3.40
CA MET A 436 3.05 -21.64 -3.81
C MET A 436 2.20 -22.91 -3.72
N LEU A 437 2.79 -24.09 -3.89
CA LEU A 437 2.10 -25.38 -3.64
C LEU A 437 1.85 -25.61 -2.14
N LEU A 438 2.78 -25.21 -1.27
CA LEU A 438 2.54 -25.23 0.19
C LEU A 438 1.41 -24.24 0.57
N ALA A 439 1.41 -23.05 0.00
CA ALA A 439 0.34 -22.08 0.19
C ALA A 439 -1.01 -22.64 -0.30
N ALA A 440 -1.04 -23.25 -1.47
CA ALA A 440 -2.23 -23.91 -2.02
C ALA A 440 -2.74 -25.04 -1.12
N GLY A 441 -1.84 -25.88 -0.59
CA GLY A 441 -2.18 -26.92 0.37
C GLY A 441 -2.76 -26.38 1.67
N GLY A 442 -2.20 -25.28 2.19
CA GLY A 442 -2.74 -24.57 3.35
C GLY A 442 -4.17 -24.07 3.09
N PHE A 443 -4.40 -23.40 1.97
CA PHE A 443 -5.75 -22.92 1.58
C PHE A 443 -6.73 -24.06 1.31
N PHE A 444 -6.28 -25.12 0.65
CA PHE A 444 -7.14 -26.28 0.40
C PHE A 444 -7.57 -26.95 1.71
N TRP A 445 -6.72 -26.96 2.73
CA TRP A 445 -7.10 -27.43 4.06
C TRP A 445 -8.05 -26.45 4.75
N MET A 446 -7.78 -25.12 4.69
CA MET A 446 -8.70 -24.09 5.22
C MET A 446 -10.07 -24.11 4.54
N ALA A 447 -10.15 -24.47 3.26
CA ALA A 447 -11.40 -24.68 2.54
C ALA A 447 -12.27 -25.82 3.08
N GLN A 448 -11.76 -26.64 4.00
CA GLN A 448 -12.49 -27.71 4.68
C GLN A 448 -12.84 -27.36 6.13
N TRP A 449 -12.59 -26.12 6.56
CA TRP A 449 -12.88 -25.69 7.92
C TRP A 449 -14.40 -25.60 8.15
N ASP A 450 -14.81 -25.99 9.36
CA ASP A 450 -16.16 -25.85 9.90
C ASP A 450 -16.19 -24.85 11.09
N ALA A 451 -17.36 -24.67 11.70
CA ALA A 451 -17.55 -23.73 12.81
C ALA A 451 -16.61 -23.98 14.02
N THR A 452 -16.12 -25.21 14.19
CA THR A 452 -15.31 -25.65 15.33
C THR A 452 -13.82 -25.81 15.00
N SER A 453 -13.44 -25.66 13.75
CA SER A 453 -12.07 -25.95 13.27
C SER A 453 -10.99 -25.10 13.95
N LEU A 454 -11.31 -23.87 14.36
CA LEU A 454 -10.38 -22.99 15.06
C LEU A 454 -10.21 -23.30 16.55
N ASP A 455 -11.06 -24.13 17.15
CA ASP A 455 -10.95 -24.51 18.57
C ASP A 455 -9.77 -25.48 18.83
N GLY A 456 -9.39 -26.22 17.80
CA GLY A 456 -8.33 -27.22 17.87
C GLY A 456 -6.95 -26.69 17.49
N PHE A 457 -5.90 -27.33 18.04
CA PHE A 457 -4.50 -27.04 17.67
C PHE A 457 -4.22 -27.32 16.18
N ALA A 458 -4.97 -28.22 15.56
CA ALA A 458 -4.81 -28.63 14.16
C ALA A 458 -4.97 -27.44 13.17
N SER A 459 -5.76 -26.43 13.50
CA SER A 459 -5.92 -25.21 12.69
C SER A 459 -4.62 -24.41 12.49
N ASN A 460 -3.64 -24.58 13.38
CA ASN A 460 -2.34 -23.92 13.24
C ASN A 460 -1.55 -24.46 12.04
N VAL A 461 -1.74 -25.72 11.66
CA VAL A 461 -0.96 -26.36 10.59
C VAL A 461 -1.20 -25.68 9.24
N PRO A 462 -2.46 -25.54 8.74
CA PRO A 462 -2.70 -24.89 7.46
C PRO A 462 -2.31 -23.40 7.47
N LEU A 463 -2.44 -22.69 8.60
CA LEU A 463 -2.01 -21.31 8.75
C LEU A 463 -0.49 -21.18 8.61
N ILE A 464 0.28 -21.99 9.35
CA ILE A 464 1.74 -21.97 9.32
C ILE A 464 2.26 -22.42 7.95
N VAL A 465 1.72 -23.51 7.40
CA VAL A 465 2.14 -24.05 6.10
C VAL A 465 1.85 -23.04 4.99
N GLY A 466 0.67 -22.41 5.01
CA GLY A 466 0.30 -21.36 4.06
C GLY A 466 1.26 -20.17 4.14
N GLY A 467 1.48 -19.63 5.35
CA GLY A 467 2.38 -18.49 5.58
C GLY A 467 3.83 -18.79 5.17
N LEU A 468 4.38 -19.96 5.54
CA LEU A 468 5.70 -20.42 5.09
C LEU A 468 5.77 -20.50 3.56
N GLY A 469 4.71 -21.01 2.92
CA GLY A 469 4.62 -21.14 1.48
C GLY A 469 4.72 -19.79 0.76
N PHE A 470 3.94 -18.80 1.20
CA PHE A 470 4.03 -17.44 0.65
C PHE A 470 5.42 -16.84 0.87
N GLY A 471 5.96 -16.93 2.08
CA GLY A 471 7.29 -16.43 2.38
C GLY A 471 8.35 -17.05 1.47
N LEU A 472 8.30 -18.36 1.29
CA LEU A 472 9.24 -19.11 0.44
C LEU A 472 9.21 -18.64 -1.02
N ALA A 473 8.07 -18.12 -1.52
CA ALA A 473 7.92 -17.64 -2.89
C ALA A 473 8.44 -16.22 -3.10
N LEU A 474 8.38 -15.33 -2.10
CA LEU A 474 8.65 -13.89 -2.26
C LEU A 474 10.08 -13.59 -2.72
N ALA A 475 11.08 -14.11 -2.03
CA ALA A 475 12.48 -13.85 -2.34
C ALA A 475 12.90 -14.39 -3.73
N PRO A 476 12.53 -15.62 -4.16
CA PRO A 476 12.84 -16.11 -5.49
C PRO A 476 12.18 -15.34 -6.63
N VAL A 477 10.96 -14.83 -6.47
CA VAL A 477 10.29 -13.99 -7.47
C VAL A 477 11.10 -12.73 -7.73
N ASN A 478 11.57 -12.06 -6.67
CA ASN A 478 12.44 -10.90 -6.80
C ASN A 478 13.81 -11.26 -7.39
N ALA A 479 14.40 -12.39 -6.98
CA ALA A 479 15.65 -12.86 -7.57
C ALA A 479 15.53 -13.10 -9.09
N ALA A 480 14.41 -13.59 -9.56
CA ALA A 480 14.17 -13.86 -10.98
C ALA A 480 14.19 -12.56 -11.82
N ILE A 481 13.55 -11.48 -11.36
CA ILE A 481 13.59 -10.20 -12.07
C ILE A 481 14.97 -9.56 -12.01
N LEU A 482 15.61 -9.55 -10.83
CA LEU A 482 16.93 -8.95 -10.63
C LEU A 482 18.02 -9.64 -11.43
N SER A 483 17.94 -10.96 -11.61
CA SER A 483 18.92 -11.71 -12.41
C SER A 483 18.93 -11.35 -13.89
N THR A 484 17.92 -10.64 -14.37
CA THR A 484 17.74 -10.28 -15.79
C THR A 484 17.68 -8.78 -16.03
N THR A 485 17.81 -7.97 -14.98
CA THR A 485 17.84 -6.50 -15.05
C THR A 485 19.22 -5.96 -14.67
N THR A 486 19.53 -4.74 -15.10
CA THR A 486 20.79 -4.07 -14.79
C THR A 486 20.77 -3.48 -13.39
N HIS A 487 21.92 -3.34 -12.73
CA HIS A 487 22.03 -2.78 -11.37
C HIS A 487 21.33 -1.42 -11.21
N ASP A 488 21.39 -0.56 -12.23
CA ASP A 488 20.76 0.77 -12.21
C ASP A 488 19.22 0.70 -12.22
N THR A 489 18.65 -0.44 -12.62
CA THR A 489 17.19 -0.65 -12.71
C THR A 489 16.65 -1.59 -11.63
N HIS A 490 17.48 -2.12 -10.73
CA HIS A 490 17.05 -3.08 -9.70
C HIS A 490 15.97 -2.52 -8.78
N GLY A 491 16.12 -1.25 -8.35
CA GLY A 491 15.12 -0.59 -7.51
C GLY A 491 13.74 -0.51 -8.19
N LEU A 492 13.73 -0.09 -9.47
CA LEU A 492 12.52 -0.03 -10.27
C LEU A 492 11.91 -1.42 -10.49
N ALA A 493 12.75 -2.41 -10.82
CA ALA A 493 12.31 -3.79 -11.08
C ALA A 493 11.64 -4.39 -9.84
N SER A 494 12.25 -4.24 -8.67
CA SER A 494 11.66 -4.69 -7.40
C SER A 494 10.36 -3.95 -7.08
N ALA A 495 10.30 -2.64 -7.33
CA ALA A 495 9.10 -1.86 -7.15
C ALA A 495 7.95 -2.37 -8.03
N LEU A 496 8.20 -2.72 -9.28
CA LEU A 496 7.19 -3.27 -10.19
C LEU A 496 6.66 -4.63 -9.73
N VAL A 497 7.50 -5.49 -9.13
CA VAL A 497 7.04 -6.76 -8.52
C VAL A 497 6.06 -6.50 -7.37
N VAL A 498 6.36 -5.51 -6.51
CA VAL A 498 5.44 -5.11 -5.43
C VAL A 498 4.14 -4.53 -5.99
N VAL A 499 4.22 -3.66 -7.01
CA VAL A 499 3.04 -3.12 -7.71
C VAL A 499 2.17 -4.24 -8.27
N ALA A 500 2.77 -5.21 -8.97
CA ALA A 500 2.04 -6.34 -9.55
C ALA A 500 1.33 -7.16 -8.46
N ARG A 501 1.98 -7.39 -7.31
CA ARG A 501 1.38 -8.06 -6.16
C ARG A 501 0.19 -7.29 -5.59
N MET A 502 0.30 -5.96 -5.44
CA MET A 502 -0.78 -5.11 -4.95
C MET A 502 -1.98 -5.08 -5.90
N VAL A 503 -1.73 -5.02 -7.22
CA VAL A 503 -2.79 -5.13 -8.23
C VAL A 503 -3.45 -6.50 -8.16
N GLY A 504 -2.65 -7.57 -7.98
CA GLY A 504 -3.16 -8.92 -7.75
C GLY A 504 -4.07 -9.01 -6.53
N MET A 505 -3.71 -8.38 -5.40
CA MET A 505 -4.56 -8.33 -4.22
C MET A 505 -5.88 -7.61 -4.48
N LEU A 506 -5.87 -6.48 -5.21
CA LEU A 506 -7.08 -5.72 -5.55
C LEU A 506 -8.05 -6.51 -6.44
N VAL A 507 -7.52 -7.14 -7.48
CA VAL A 507 -8.33 -7.99 -8.37
C VAL A 507 -8.79 -9.23 -7.62
N GLY A 508 -7.89 -9.81 -6.81
CA GLY A 508 -8.16 -11.01 -6.05
C GLY A 508 -9.31 -10.85 -5.06
N ILE A 509 -9.31 -9.76 -4.27
CA ILE A 509 -10.41 -9.52 -3.30
C ILE A 509 -11.76 -9.46 -4.01
N SER A 510 -11.85 -8.73 -5.12
CA SER A 510 -13.11 -8.59 -5.86
C SER A 510 -13.59 -9.92 -6.43
N VAL A 511 -12.70 -10.65 -7.14
CA VAL A 511 -13.08 -11.91 -7.79
C VAL A 511 -13.40 -13.00 -6.78
N LEU A 512 -12.57 -13.13 -5.73
CA LEU A 512 -12.78 -14.17 -4.71
C LEU A 512 -14.03 -13.93 -3.89
N THR A 513 -14.27 -12.69 -3.47
CA THR A 513 -15.50 -12.33 -2.71
C THR A 513 -16.75 -12.57 -3.56
N THR A 514 -16.76 -12.15 -4.83
CA THR A 514 -17.89 -12.41 -5.73
C THR A 514 -18.12 -13.90 -5.94
N TRP A 515 -17.04 -14.66 -6.13
CA TRP A 515 -17.13 -16.11 -6.24
C TRP A 515 -17.71 -16.74 -4.97
N GLY A 516 -17.21 -16.32 -3.79
CA GLY A 516 -17.72 -16.79 -2.49
C GLY A 516 -19.20 -16.51 -2.31
N LEU A 517 -19.64 -15.27 -2.57
CA LEU A 517 -21.04 -14.87 -2.47
C LEU A 517 -21.93 -15.64 -3.46
N HIS A 518 -21.47 -15.86 -4.68
CA HIS A 518 -22.20 -16.67 -5.65
C HIS A 518 -22.42 -18.11 -5.17
N GLN A 519 -21.43 -18.70 -4.50
CA GLN A 519 -21.57 -20.04 -3.92
C GLN A 519 -22.50 -20.04 -2.69
N LEU A 520 -22.43 -18.98 -1.86
CA LEU A 520 -23.35 -18.77 -0.75
C LEU A 520 -24.81 -18.75 -1.24
N HIS A 521 -25.13 -17.93 -2.27
CA HIS A 521 -26.48 -17.85 -2.83
C HIS A 521 -26.95 -19.19 -3.41
N ARG A 522 -26.07 -19.89 -4.16
CA ARG A 522 -26.39 -21.22 -4.68
C ARG A 522 -26.69 -22.22 -3.57
N GLU A 523 -25.96 -22.17 -2.45
CA GLU A 523 -26.20 -23.09 -1.35
C GLU A 523 -27.47 -22.73 -0.58
N HIS A 524 -27.76 -21.45 -0.41
CA HIS A 524 -29.03 -20.98 0.17
C HIS A 524 -30.26 -21.39 -0.67
N GLU A 525 -30.16 -21.32 -2.01
CA GLU A 525 -31.20 -21.81 -2.91
C GLU A 525 -31.41 -23.34 -2.80
N ARG A 526 -30.35 -24.10 -2.56
CA ARG A 526 -30.43 -25.58 -2.40
C ARG A 526 -30.91 -26.00 -1.03
N ASN A 527 -30.51 -25.26 -0.01
CA ASN A 527 -30.77 -25.55 1.39
C ASN A 527 -31.24 -24.29 2.13
N PRO A 528 -32.50 -23.86 1.96
CA PRO A 528 -33.04 -22.63 2.57
C PRO A 528 -33.01 -22.61 4.09
N ASP A 529 -32.95 -23.79 4.73
CA ASP A 529 -32.94 -23.95 6.19
C ASP A 529 -31.56 -23.74 6.83
N LEU A 530 -30.47 -23.53 6.05
CA LEU A 530 -29.14 -23.28 6.57
C LEU A 530 -29.11 -21.95 7.33
N GLY A 531 -28.42 -21.97 8.49
CA GLY A 531 -28.19 -20.78 9.29
C GLY A 531 -27.22 -19.80 8.60
N LEU A 532 -27.30 -18.51 8.95
CA LEU A 532 -26.43 -17.47 8.40
C LEU A 532 -24.93 -17.78 8.60
N VAL A 533 -24.59 -18.43 9.73
CA VAL A 533 -23.20 -18.82 10.02
C VAL A 533 -22.71 -19.90 9.04
N ASP A 534 -23.54 -20.88 8.77
CA ASP A 534 -23.20 -21.98 7.85
C ASP A 534 -23.03 -21.46 6.42
N LEU A 535 -23.89 -20.53 6.00
CA LEU A 535 -23.79 -19.86 4.70
C LEU A 535 -22.51 -19.02 4.60
N ALA A 536 -22.14 -18.29 5.66
CA ALA A 536 -20.89 -17.56 5.70
C ALA A 536 -19.66 -18.51 5.63
N ILE A 537 -19.71 -19.67 6.28
CA ILE A 537 -18.67 -20.70 6.18
C ILE A 537 -18.52 -21.18 4.73
N VAL A 538 -19.62 -21.44 4.02
CA VAL A 538 -19.59 -21.85 2.60
C VAL A 538 -18.93 -20.77 1.72
N GLN A 539 -19.21 -19.49 2.00
CA GLN A 539 -18.56 -18.38 1.32
C GLN A 539 -17.05 -18.44 1.51
N GLU A 540 -16.57 -18.51 2.76
CA GLU A 540 -15.15 -18.51 3.09
C GLU A 540 -14.41 -19.74 2.53
N GLN A 541 -15.01 -20.93 2.62
CA GLN A 541 -14.48 -22.16 2.01
C GLN A 541 -14.29 -22.01 0.51
N SER A 542 -15.21 -21.32 -0.17
CA SER A 542 -15.14 -21.06 -1.61
C SER A 542 -14.02 -20.06 -1.93
N VAL A 543 -13.83 -19.02 -1.12
CA VAL A 543 -12.73 -18.05 -1.25
C VAL A 543 -11.38 -18.76 -1.08
N PHE A 544 -11.22 -19.59 -0.05
CA PHE A 544 -9.98 -20.36 0.15
C PHE A 544 -9.72 -21.34 -1.00
N THR A 545 -10.75 -21.95 -1.58
CA THR A 545 -10.62 -22.79 -2.78
C THR A 545 -10.11 -21.98 -3.97
N GLY A 546 -10.67 -20.80 -4.22
CA GLY A 546 -10.22 -19.90 -5.28
C GLY A 546 -8.78 -19.42 -5.09
N ALA A 547 -8.39 -19.12 -3.84
CA ALA A 547 -7.01 -18.77 -3.49
C ALA A 547 -6.04 -19.94 -3.71
N ALA A 548 -6.43 -21.16 -3.39
CA ALA A 548 -5.65 -22.37 -3.67
C ALA A 548 -5.41 -22.52 -5.18
N VAL A 549 -6.43 -22.33 -6.01
CA VAL A 549 -6.30 -22.37 -7.48
C VAL A 549 -5.32 -21.31 -7.98
N ALA A 550 -5.43 -20.05 -7.52
CA ALA A 550 -4.50 -18.99 -7.88
C ALA A 550 -3.05 -19.32 -7.48
N ALA A 551 -2.86 -19.92 -6.30
CA ALA A 551 -1.55 -20.36 -5.84
C ALA A 551 -0.97 -21.50 -6.71
N VAL A 552 -1.78 -22.46 -7.13
CA VAL A 552 -1.35 -23.53 -8.07
C VAL A 552 -0.96 -22.93 -9.42
N LEU A 553 -1.74 -21.97 -9.95
CA LEU A 553 -1.40 -21.28 -11.20
C LEU A 553 -0.09 -20.51 -11.08
N ALA A 554 0.14 -19.82 -9.95
CA ALA A 554 1.40 -19.14 -9.68
C ALA A 554 2.58 -20.12 -9.66
N ALA A 555 2.41 -21.30 -9.03
CA ALA A 555 3.43 -22.34 -9.02
C ALA A 555 3.76 -22.86 -10.43
N ALA A 556 2.75 -23.16 -11.23
CA ALA A 556 2.92 -23.63 -12.59
C ALA A 556 3.63 -22.59 -13.48
N LEU A 557 3.20 -21.34 -13.42
CA LEU A 557 3.82 -20.25 -14.16
C LEU A 557 5.26 -19.97 -13.73
N ALA A 558 5.56 -20.05 -12.42
CA ALA A 558 6.93 -19.88 -11.93
C ALA A 558 7.88 -20.95 -12.51
N LEU A 559 7.46 -22.21 -12.62
CA LEU A 559 8.25 -23.27 -13.23
C LEU A 559 8.56 -23.00 -14.71
N VAL A 560 7.59 -22.45 -15.45
CA VAL A 560 7.75 -22.19 -16.89
C VAL A 560 8.55 -20.90 -17.13
N LEU A 561 8.16 -19.80 -16.48
CA LEU A 561 8.69 -18.45 -16.77
C LEU A 561 10.07 -18.22 -16.17
N PHE A 562 10.41 -18.85 -15.03
CA PHE A 562 11.72 -18.71 -14.40
C PHE A 562 12.73 -19.76 -14.84
N ARG A 563 12.38 -20.64 -15.77
CA ARG A 563 13.25 -21.72 -16.23
C ARG A 563 14.63 -21.23 -16.72
N ARG A 564 14.69 -20.03 -17.29
CA ARG A 564 15.91 -19.42 -17.83
C ARG A 564 16.49 -18.30 -16.94
N ALA A 565 15.97 -18.12 -15.72
CA ALA A 565 16.50 -17.11 -14.82
C ALA A 565 17.86 -17.55 -14.25
N PRO A 566 18.96 -16.82 -14.49
CA PRO A 566 20.29 -17.18 -13.99
C PRO A 566 20.45 -16.79 -12.51
N THR A 567 19.61 -17.35 -11.63
CA THR A 567 19.59 -17.00 -10.20
C THR A 567 20.66 -17.71 -9.37
N ARG A 568 21.31 -18.74 -9.91
CA ARG A 568 22.39 -19.43 -9.22
C ARG A 568 23.64 -18.53 -9.13
N GLY A 569 24.10 -18.26 -7.93
CA GLY A 569 25.26 -17.41 -7.67
C GLY A 569 24.93 -15.97 -7.27
N LEU A 570 23.65 -15.58 -7.24
CA LEU A 570 23.22 -14.32 -6.62
C LEU A 570 23.49 -14.35 -5.11
N ASP A 571 24.00 -13.26 -4.56
CA ASP A 571 24.19 -13.16 -3.12
C ASP A 571 22.84 -13.17 -2.41
N THR A 572 22.68 -14.06 -1.42
CA THR A 572 21.44 -14.15 -0.62
C THR A 572 21.10 -12.81 0.04
N ALA A 573 22.13 -12.07 0.44
CA ALA A 573 21.96 -10.77 1.00
C ALA A 573 21.34 -9.78 -0.03
N GLU A 574 21.70 -9.87 -1.30
CA GLU A 574 21.13 -9.04 -2.37
C GLU A 574 19.68 -9.40 -2.67
N VAL A 575 19.38 -10.70 -2.70
CA VAL A 575 18.02 -11.21 -2.95
C VAL A 575 17.06 -10.89 -1.80
N LEU A 576 17.51 -11.02 -0.54
CA LEU A 576 16.73 -10.63 0.64
C LEU A 576 16.58 -9.11 0.80
N ARG A 577 17.49 -8.32 0.18
CA ARG A 577 17.49 -6.85 0.20
C ARG A 577 16.42 -6.23 -0.69
N THR A 578 16.04 -6.93 -1.73
CA THR A 578 15.11 -6.45 -2.76
C THR A 578 13.77 -7.17 -2.71
N GLY A 579 13.64 -8.20 -1.87
CA GLY A 579 12.53 -9.14 -1.83
C GLY A 579 11.33 -8.76 -0.95
N GLY A 580 11.34 -7.55 -0.35
CA GLY A 580 10.26 -7.08 0.52
C GLY A 580 9.40 -5.99 -0.09
#